data_6a79f41d7867bd5cc5375002b54efa19
#
_entry.id   6a79f41d7867bd5cc5375002b54efa19
#
_cell.length_a   1.000
_cell.length_b   1.000
_cell.length_c   1.000
_cell.angle_alpha   90.00
_cell.angle_beta   90.00
_cell.angle_gamma   90.00
#
_symmetry.space_group_name_H-M   'P 1'
#
loop_
_entity.id
_entity.type
_entity.pdbx_description
1 polymer ?
#
loop_
_entity_poly.entity_id
_entity_poly.type
_entity_poly.pdbx_seq_one_letter_code
_entity_poly.pdbx_strand_id
1 'polypeptide(L)'
;MKRLLLFAKNIAKYLPMFVLILFTLSACASRPYIKVNYQLPDKMPDKPAVTKIQLSVVDHRNNPDPLSITAREKLKDFHESYMLIMAPKGEDSPVEGIYDLKTLFEKVFRKRLDQMGIQVVDSTSLQIPKLEVAVTLFQLDLQDYKWYFKMGYEARLVKNGNILVKQTVSGQAERVDVPGIDDSGTTVSEVYADLINQLDIAALLGKLTPAQ
;
A
#
# COMPACT_ATOMS: atom_id res chain seq x y z
N MET A 1 50.30 38.33 16.43
CA MET A 1 49.15 38.27 17.34
C MET A 1 47.92 39.07 16.87
N LYS A 2 48.02 40.32 16.38
CA LYS A 2 46.79 41.10 15.94
C LYS A 2 45.95 40.50 14.82
N ARG A 3 46.53 39.72 13.87
CA ARG A 3 45.78 39.08 12.78
C ARG A 3 44.90 37.89 13.22
N LEU A 4 45.33 37.14 14.25
CA LEU A 4 44.58 36.03 14.80
C LEU A 4 43.30 36.51 15.55
N LEU A 5 43.39 37.62 16.24
CA LEU A 5 42.27 38.22 16.95
C LEU A 5 41.18 38.77 16.01
N LEU A 6 41.58 39.31 14.84
CA LEU A 6 40.62 39.74 13.81
C LEU A 6 39.85 38.57 13.16
N PHE A 7 40.52 37.42 12.95
CA PHE A 7 39.86 36.22 12.44
C PHE A 7 38.84 35.64 13.42
N ALA A 8 39.23 35.57 14.71
CA ALA A 8 38.33 35.08 15.77
C ALA A 8 37.07 35.96 15.93
N LYS A 9 37.22 37.30 15.80
CA LYS A 9 36.12 38.25 15.91
C LYS A 9 35.13 38.16 14.74
N ASN A 10 35.59 37.83 13.54
CA ASN A 10 34.73 37.62 12.37
C ASN A 10 33.98 36.27 12.45
N ILE A 11 34.62 35.21 12.92
CA ILE A 11 33.95 33.88 13.09
C ILE A 11 32.86 33.99 14.15
N ALA A 12 33.10 34.68 15.27
CA ALA A 12 32.08 34.87 16.31
C ALA A 12 30.84 35.65 15.83
N LYS A 13 30.97 36.49 14.81
CA LYS A 13 29.86 37.27 14.23
C LYS A 13 28.94 36.37 13.37
N TYR A 14 29.47 35.34 12.72
CA TYR A 14 28.70 34.42 11.86
C TYR A 14 28.26 33.12 12.54
N LEU A 15 28.82 32.85 13.75
CA LEU A 15 28.46 31.65 14.52
C LEU A 15 26.96 31.50 14.79
N PRO A 16 26.21 32.55 15.22
CA PRO A 16 24.78 32.45 15.47
C PRO A 16 24.00 32.18 14.19
N MET A 17 24.43 32.72 13.06
CA MET A 17 23.81 32.48 11.77
C MET A 17 24.04 31.03 11.29
N PHE A 18 25.22 30.47 11.54
CA PHE A 18 25.55 29.09 11.20
C PHE A 18 24.77 28.09 12.08
N VAL A 19 24.62 28.41 13.37
CA VAL A 19 23.79 27.62 14.30
C VAL A 19 22.32 27.68 13.88
N LEU A 20 21.79 28.83 13.47
CA LEU A 20 20.42 28.97 13.00
C LEU A 20 20.17 28.12 11.72
N ILE A 21 21.13 28.12 10.79
CA ILE A 21 21.04 27.30 9.57
C ILE A 21 21.05 25.77 9.88
N LEU A 22 21.87 25.35 10.85
CA LEU A 22 21.92 23.98 11.32
C LEU A 22 20.59 23.53 11.95
N PHE A 23 19.92 24.40 12.69
CA PHE A 23 18.61 24.12 13.28
C PHE A 23 17.49 24.02 12.23
N THR A 24 17.56 24.78 11.13
CA THR A 24 16.54 24.70 10.07
C THR A 24 16.67 23.43 9.19
N LEU A 25 17.87 22.82 9.15
CA LEU A 25 18.12 21.58 8.40
C LEU A 25 17.64 20.32 9.16
N SER A 26 17.33 20.44 10.45
CA SER A 26 16.85 19.34 11.30
C SER A 26 15.33 19.17 11.26
N ALA A 27 14.62 19.83 10.35
CA ALA A 27 13.20 19.55 10.11
C ALA A 27 13.11 18.12 9.55
N CYS A 28 13.02 17.12 10.44
CA CYS A 28 12.62 15.78 10.07
C CYS A 28 11.30 15.93 9.31
N ALA A 29 11.35 15.71 8.00
CA ALA A 29 10.15 15.68 7.18
C ALA A 29 9.30 14.51 7.69
N SER A 30 8.30 14.82 8.51
CA SER A 30 7.31 13.86 8.92
C SER A 30 6.60 13.33 7.68
N ARG A 31 6.39 12.02 7.60
CA ARG A 31 5.71 11.41 6.45
C ARG A 31 4.28 11.13 6.83
N PRO A 32 3.30 11.89 6.30
CA PRO A 32 1.88 11.69 6.64
C PRO A 32 1.28 10.44 6.00
N TYR A 33 2.06 9.65 5.27
CA TYR A 33 1.62 8.46 4.53
C TYR A 33 2.60 7.29 4.67
N ILE A 34 2.08 6.07 4.52
CA ILE A 34 2.88 4.86 4.34
C ILE A 34 3.08 4.63 2.84
N LYS A 35 4.33 4.41 2.43
CA LYS A 35 4.68 4.10 1.05
C LYS A 35 4.36 2.64 0.76
N VAL A 36 3.62 2.38 -0.31
CA VAL A 36 3.26 1.04 -0.78
C VAL A 36 3.77 0.86 -2.20
N ASN A 37 4.83 0.07 -2.35
CA ASN A 37 5.36 -0.34 -3.64
C ASN A 37 4.62 -1.60 -4.09
N TYR A 38 4.01 -1.57 -5.26
CA TYR A 38 3.31 -2.70 -5.83
C TYR A 38 3.83 -3.01 -7.24
N GLN A 39 4.08 -4.28 -7.52
CA GLN A 39 4.44 -4.77 -8.85
C GLN A 39 3.37 -5.73 -9.36
N LEU A 40 2.92 -5.47 -10.58
CA LEU A 40 2.04 -6.39 -11.27
C LEU A 40 2.78 -7.72 -11.55
N PRO A 41 2.07 -8.88 -11.51
CA PRO A 41 2.67 -10.16 -11.84
C PRO A 41 3.25 -10.18 -13.25
N ASP A 42 4.45 -10.74 -13.43
CA ASP A 42 5.12 -10.87 -14.74
C ASP A 42 4.37 -11.84 -15.68
N LYS A 43 3.70 -12.85 -15.10
CA LYS A 43 2.91 -13.83 -15.87
C LYS A 43 1.46 -13.40 -15.90
N MET A 44 0.98 -13.15 -17.09
CA MET A 44 -0.47 -13.02 -17.31
C MET A 44 -1.08 -14.42 -17.30
N PRO A 45 -2.18 -14.64 -16.57
CA PRO A 45 -3.01 -15.82 -16.76
C PRO A 45 -3.61 -15.80 -18.16
N ASP A 46 -4.03 -16.97 -18.65
CA ASP A 46 -4.76 -17.08 -19.92
C ASP A 46 -5.93 -16.11 -19.93
N LYS A 47 -6.19 -15.52 -21.12
CA LYS A 47 -7.24 -14.52 -21.27
C LYS A 47 -8.59 -15.10 -20.84
N PRO A 48 -9.21 -14.54 -19.81
CA PRO A 48 -10.49 -15.08 -19.31
C PRO A 48 -11.60 -14.86 -20.34
N ALA A 49 -12.60 -15.75 -20.34
CA ALA A 49 -13.80 -15.60 -21.19
C ALA A 49 -14.64 -14.35 -20.84
N VAL A 50 -14.41 -13.77 -19.66
CA VAL A 50 -15.12 -12.59 -19.17
C VAL A 50 -14.35 -11.32 -19.56
N THR A 51 -15.04 -10.41 -20.23
CA THR A 51 -14.44 -9.12 -20.68
C THR A 51 -14.87 -7.92 -19.84
N LYS A 52 -15.94 -8.07 -19.02
CA LYS A 52 -16.48 -6.99 -18.18
C LYS A 52 -16.81 -7.52 -16.78
N ILE A 53 -16.46 -6.74 -15.77
CA ILE A 53 -16.73 -7.04 -14.36
C ILE A 53 -17.03 -5.77 -13.58
N GLN A 54 -17.82 -5.87 -12.52
CA GLN A 54 -17.92 -4.84 -11.49
C GLN A 54 -16.86 -5.11 -10.43
N LEU A 55 -16.26 -4.07 -9.89
CA LEU A 55 -15.32 -4.17 -8.76
C LEU A 55 -15.89 -3.40 -7.57
N SER A 56 -15.90 -4.04 -6.40
CA SER A 56 -16.30 -3.40 -5.14
C SER A 56 -15.30 -3.77 -4.06
N VAL A 57 -14.76 -2.77 -3.39
CA VAL A 57 -13.92 -2.96 -2.20
C VAL A 57 -14.67 -2.44 -0.99
N VAL A 58 -14.73 -3.23 0.06
CA VAL A 58 -15.38 -2.90 1.33
C VAL A 58 -14.41 -3.13 2.49
N ASP A 59 -14.47 -2.26 3.48
CA ASP A 59 -13.67 -2.40 4.70
C ASP A 59 -14.52 -3.11 5.77
N HIS A 60 -14.13 -4.34 6.11
CA HIS A 60 -14.76 -5.16 7.13
C HIS A 60 -13.82 -5.41 8.32
N ARG A 61 -12.82 -4.55 8.51
CA ARG A 61 -11.92 -4.66 9.66
C ARG A 61 -12.69 -4.38 10.96
N ASN A 62 -12.48 -5.23 11.96
CA ASN A 62 -13.04 -5.00 13.30
C ASN A 62 -12.41 -3.77 13.96
N ASN A 63 -11.12 -3.54 13.74
CA ASN A 63 -10.43 -2.32 14.14
C ASN A 63 -10.07 -1.51 12.89
N PRO A 64 -10.67 -0.33 12.68
CA PRO A 64 -10.35 0.52 11.54
C PRO A 64 -8.96 1.16 11.65
N ASP A 65 -8.39 1.31 12.87
CA ASP A 65 -7.05 1.85 13.04
C ASP A 65 -6.00 0.86 12.51
N PRO A 66 -5.24 1.24 11.48
CA PRO A 66 -4.21 0.37 10.90
C PRO A 66 -2.94 0.29 11.75
N LEU A 67 -2.78 1.12 12.78
CA LEU A 67 -1.60 1.17 13.63
C LEU A 67 -1.91 0.68 15.04
N SER A 68 -0.96 -0.07 15.61
CA SER A 68 -0.91 -0.26 17.06
C SER A 68 -0.52 1.05 17.77
N ILE A 69 -0.68 1.08 19.09
CA ILE A 69 -0.31 2.25 19.91
C ILE A 69 1.17 2.60 19.69
N THR A 70 2.06 1.61 19.76
CA THR A 70 3.50 1.79 19.58
C THR A 70 3.88 2.23 18.18
N ALA A 71 3.25 1.66 17.15
CA ALA A 71 3.45 2.09 15.77
C ALA A 71 2.96 3.54 15.55
N ARG A 72 1.85 3.93 16.17
CA ARG A 72 1.31 5.30 16.09
C ARG A 72 2.23 6.32 16.78
N GLU A 73 2.84 5.97 17.90
CA GLU A 73 3.83 6.82 18.55
C GLU A 73 5.06 7.07 17.67
N LYS A 74 5.47 6.10 16.87
CA LYS A 74 6.58 6.22 15.92
C LYS A 74 6.18 6.98 14.66
N LEU A 75 4.96 6.76 14.16
CA LEU A 75 4.40 7.35 12.94
C LEU A 75 3.38 8.45 13.28
N LYS A 76 3.77 9.44 14.10
CA LYS A 76 2.89 10.48 14.69
C LYS A 76 2.04 11.24 13.67
N ASP A 77 2.58 11.47 12.47
CA ASP A 77 1.95 12.28 11.44
C ASP A 77 1.23 11.45 10.37
N PHE A 78 1.09 10.16 10.60
CA PHE A 78 0.35 9.28 9.69
C PHE A 78 -1.17 9.54 9.78
N HIS A 79 -1.80 9.84 8.64
CA HIS A 79 -3.21 10.18 8.52
C HIS A 79 -3.98 9.14 7.66
N GLU A 80 -3.74 7.86 7.87
CA GLU A 80 -4.41 6.75 7.14
C GLU A 80 -4.32 6.88 5.61
N SER A 81 -3.21 7.44 5.14
CA SER A 81 -2.95 7.69 3.74
C SER A 81 -1.80 6.82 3.25
N TYR A 82 -1.95 6.26 2.05
CA TYR A 82 -1.00 5.34 1.45
C TYR A 82 -0.52 5.90 0.11
N MET A 83 0.80 6.10 -0.02
CA MET A 83 1.41 6.49 -1.29
C MET A 83 1.61 5.23 -2.12
N LEU A 84 0.82 5.06 -3.18
CA LEU A 84 0.95 3.96 -4.11
C LEU A 84 2.01 4.28 -5.17
N ILE A 85 2.97 3.38 -5.29
CA ILE A 85 3.98 3.40 -6.35
C ILE A 85 3.85 2.10 -7.12
N MET A 86 3.56 2.19 -8.42
CA MET A 86 3.49 1.04 -9.31
C MET A 86 4.66 1.08 -10.27
N ALA A 87 5.52 0.07 -10.17
CA ALA A 87 6.69 -0.06 -11.01
C ALA A 87 6.50 -1.14 -12.09
N PRO A 88 6.87 -0.87 -13.33
CA PRO A 88 7.49 -1.89 -14.17
C PRO A 88 8.86 -2.23 -13.57
N LYS A 89 9.26 -3.50 -13.62
CA LYS A 89 10.53 -3.96 -13.07
C LYS A 89 11.70 -3.23 -13.75
N GLY A 90 12.46 -2.42 -12.98
CA GLY A 90 13.70 -1.79 -13.44
C GLY A 90 13.62 -0.33 -13.91
N GLU A 91 12.50 0.34 -13.79
CA GLU A 91 12.36 1.77 -14.09
C GLU A 91 12.04 2.60 -12.84
N ASP A 92 12.41 3.88 -12.87
CA ASP A 92 11.94 4.85 -11.87
C ASP A 92 10.42 4.97 -11.96
N SER A 93 9.75 4.44 -10.95
CA SER A 93 8.31 4.27 -10.99
C SER A 93 7.60 5.55 -10.61
N PRO A 94 6.67 6.01 -11.43
CA PRO A 94 5.88 7.17 -11.07
C PRO A 94 5.02 6.86 -9.84
N VAL A 95 4.89 7.86 -8.97
CA VAL A 95 3.89 7.83 -7.90
C VAL A 95 2.52 7.88 -8.56
N GLU A 96 1.68 6.86 -8.32
CA GLU A 96 0.30 6.83 -8.83
C GLU A 96 -0.60 7.80 -8.06
N GLY A 97 -0.34 7.99 -6.76
CA GLY A 97 -1.08 8.91 -5.91
C GLY A 97 -1.06 8.54 -4.43
N ILE A 98 -1.78 9.34 -3.63
CA ILE A 98 -1.99 9.09 -2.21
C ILE A 98 -3.48 8.75 -2.02
N TYR A 99 -3.77 7.63 -1.38
CA TYR A 99 -5.10 7.06 -1.26
C TYR A 99 -5.40 6.59 0.16
N ASP A 100 -6.67 6.52 0.52
CA ASP A 100 -7.13 5.73 1.65
C ASP A 100 -7.02 4.22 1.34
N LEU A 101 -7.23 3.40 2.35
CA LEU A 101 -7.06 1.94 2.22
C LEU A 101 -8.00 1.34 1.16
N LYS A 102 -9.27 1.74 1.15
CA LYS A 102 -10.26 1.24 0.21
C LYS A 102 -9.85 1.56 -1.23
N THR A 103 -9.52 2.82 -1.49
CA THR A 103 -9.10 3.29 -2.82
C THR A 103 -7.78 2.65 -3.25
N LEU A 104 -6.84 2.41 -2.31
CA LEU A 104 -5.59 1.69 -2.57
C LEU A 104 -5.87 0.29 -3.15
N PHE A 105 -6.76 -0.48 -2.51
CA PHE A 105 -7.17 -1.80 -3.01
C PHE A 105 -7.90 -1.70 -4.36
N GLU A 106 -8.84 -0.76 -4.50
CA GLU A 106 -9.56 -0.55 -5.77
C GLU A 106 -8.61 -0.26 -6.93
N LYS A 107 -7.62 0.62 -6.73
CA LYS A 107 -6.63 0.97 -7.77
C LYS A 107 -5.83 -0.24 -8.21
N VAL A 108 -5.32 -1.03 -7.27
CA VAL A 108 -4.47 -2.17 -7.58
C VAL A 108 -5.28 -3.29 -8.24
N PHE A 109 -6.47 -3.63 -7.73
CA PHE A 109 -7.32 -4.64 -8.37
C PHE A 109 -7.80 -4.22 -9.76
N ARG A 110 -8.13 -2.93 -9.96
CA ARG A 110 -8.47 -2.38 -11.27
C ARG A 110 -7.32 -2.57 -12.25
N LYS A 111 -6.08 -2.26 -11.85
CA LYS A 111 -4.88 -2.47 -12.69
C LYS A 111 -4.65 -3.95 -13.02
N ARG A 112 -4.83 -4.86 -12.05
CA ARG A 112 -4.72 -6.32 -12.32
C ARG A 112 -5.76 -6.80 -13.32
N LEU A 113 -7.02 -6.38 -13.18
CA LEU A 113 -8.10 -6.74 -14.10
C LEU A 113 -7.84 -6.17 -15.50
N ASP A 114 -7.40 -4.92 -15.59
CA ASP A 114 -7.04 -4.26 -16.85
C ASP A 114 -5.89 -5.01 -17.56
N GLN A 115 -4.86 -5.41 -16.82
CA GLN A 115 -3.75 -6.23 -17.34
C GLN A 115 -4.25 -7.58 -17.92
N MET A 116 -5.31 -8.16 -17.35
CA MET A 116 -5.96 -9.38 -17.85
C MET A 116 -6.89 -9.11 -19.04
N GLY A 117 -7.04 -7.86 -19.49
CA GLY A 117 -7.95 -7.45 -20.55
C GLY A 117 -9.42 -7.41 -20.11
N ILE A 118 -9.68 -7.28 -18.80
CA ILE A 118 -11.03 -7.22 -18.22
C ILE A 118 -11.37 -5.77 -17.91
N GLN A 119 -12.40 -5.23 -18.53
CA GLN A 119 -12.89 -3.90 -18.27
C GLN A 119 -13.69 -3.85 -16.96
N VAL A 120 -13.26 -3.02 -16.02
CA VAL A 120 -14.07 -2.71 -14.84
C VAL A 120 -15.12 -1.67 -15.19
N VAL A 121 -16.39 -2.01 -14.94
CA VAL A 121 -17.54 -1.17 -15.27
C VAL A 121 -18.29 -0.76 -14.01
N ASP A 122 -18.71 0.49 -13.96
CA ASP A 122 -19.57 1.02 -12.90
C ASP A 122 -21.03 0.80 -13.34
N SER A 123 -21.61 -0.32 -12.93
CA SER A 123 -22.95 -0.75 -13.31
C SER A 123 -23.67 -1.34 -12.09
N THR A 124 -24.99 -1.21 -12.04
CA THR A 124 -25.84 -1.86 -11.04
C THR A 124 -26.48 -3.14 -11.56
N SER A 125 -26.18 -3.55 -12.80
CA SER A 125 -26.78 -4.73 -13.41
C SER A 125 -26.29 -6.03 -12.73
N LEU A 126 -27.20 -6.82 -12.22
CA LEU A 126 -26.93 -8.12 -11.61
C LEU A 126 -26.39 -9.17 -12.62
N GLN A 127 -26.59 -8.95 -13.92
CA GLN A 127 -26.09 -9.85 -14.96
C GLN A 127 -24.57 -9.74 -15.14
N ILE A 128 -23.98 -8.56 -14.87
CA ILE A 128 -22.54 -8.39 -14.90
C ILE A 128 -21.96 -8.95 -13.61
N PRO A 129 -21.01 -9.91 -13.67
CA PRO A 129 -20.41 -10.44 -12.48
C PRO A 129 -19.68 -9.35 -11.68
N LYS A 130 -19.67 -9.49 -10.37
CA LYS A 130 -19.00 -8.57 -9.45
C LYS A 130 -17.89 -9.30 -8.70
N LEU A 131 -16.67 -8.76 -8.75
CA LEU A 131 -15.60 -9.09 -7.83
C LEU A 131 -15.74 -8.18 -6.60
N GLU A 132 -16.08 -8.77 -5.47
CA GLU A 132 -16.16 -8.07 -4.19
C GLU A 132 -14.96 -8.44 -3.35
N VAL A 133 -14.22 -7.44 -2.86
CA VAL A 133 -13.03 -7.60 -2.01
C VAL A 133 -13.34 -7.00 -0.65
N ALA A 134 -13.44 -7.83 0.37
CA ALA A 134 -13.68 -7.42 1.75
C ALA A 134 -12.35 -7.44 2.52
N VAL A 135 -11.79 -6.28 2.86
CA VAL A 135 -10.58 -6.17 3.69
C VAL A 135 -10.95 -6.51 5.13
N THR A 136 -10.35 -7.56 5.69
CA THR A 136 -10.69 -8.06 7.04
C THR A 136 -9.61 -7.76 8.07
N LEU A 137 -8.37 -7.54 7.62
CA LEU A 137 -7.22 -7.22 8.46
C LEU A 137 -6.24 -6.35 7.70
N PHE A 138 -5.79 -5.28 8.34
CA PHE A 138 -4.70 -4.43 7.85
C PHE A 138 -4.11 -3.71 9.06
N GLN A 139 -3.03 -4.24 9.61
CA GLN A 139 -2.48 -3.77 10.88
C GLN A 139 -0.96 -3.77 10.86
N LEU A 140 -0.38 -2.63 11.18
CA LEU A 140 1.04 -2.42 11.39
C LEU A 140 1.32 -2.21 12.88
N ASP A 141 2.25 -2.95 13.41
CA ASP A 141 2.67 -2.90 14.80
C ASP A 141 4.19 -2.70 14.91
N LEU A 142 4.64 -2.16 16.05
CA LEU A 142 6.05 -2.02 16.38
C LEU A 142 6.29 -2.63 17.76
N GLN A 143 7.02 -3.75 17.81
CA GLN A 143 7.38 -4.43 19.05
C GLN A 143 8.87 -4.80 19.02
N ASP A 144 9.58 -4.61 20.13
CA ASP A 144 10.98 -5.00 20.27
C ASP A 144 11.89 -4.55 19.11
N TYR A 145 11.71 -3.31 18.66
CA TYR A 145 12.43 -2.73 17.50
C TYR A 145 12.19 -3.49 16.18
N LYS A 146 11.03 -4.14 16.03
CA LYS A 146 10.61 -4.80 14.79
C LYS A 146 9.23 -4.32 14.37
N TRP A 147 9.11 -4.00 13.09
CA TRP A 147 7.84 -3.80 12.44
C TRP A 147 7.19 -5.14 12.14
N TYR A 148 5.93 -5.28 12.50
CA TYR A 148 5.07 -6.42 12.19
C TYR A 148 3.91 -5.91 11.37
N PHE A 149 3.71 -6.46 10.19
CA PHE A 149 2.54 -6.14 9.39
C PHE A 149 1.72 -7.38 9.11
N LYS A 150 0.41 -7.26 9.30
CA LYS A 150 -0.57 -8.31 9.02
C LYS A 150 -1.63 -7.77 8.09
N MET A 151 -1.98 -8.55 7.08
CA MET A 151 -3.03 -8.20 6.14
C MET A 151 -3.88 -9.42 5.81
N GLY A 152 -5.19 -9.21 5.60
CA GLY A 152 -6.11 -10.24 5.17
C GLY A 152 -7.30 -9.63 4.46
N TYR A 153 -7.82 -10.37 3.48
CA TYR A 153 -9.05 -10.02 2.78
C TYR A 153 -9.75 -11.27 2.24
N GLU A 154 -11.04 -11.16 1.97
CA GLU A 154 -11.83 -12.17 1.28
C GLU A 154 -12.26 -11.60 -0.08
N ALA A 155 -11.98 -12.33 -1.16
CA ALA A 155 -12.46 -12.03 -2.49
C ALA A 155 -13.63 -12.96 -2.83
N ARG A 156 -14.75 -12.39 -3.28
CA ARG A 156 -15.98 -13.09 -3.66
C ARG A 156 -16.33 -12.78 -5.10
N LEU A 157 -16.66 -13.80 -5.86
CA LEU A 157 -17.28 -13.61 -7.16
C LEU A 157 -18.78 -13.76 -7.02
N VAL A 158 -19.50 -12.68 -7.33
CA VAL A 158 -20.96 -12.60 -7.19
C VAL A 158 -21.59 -12.46 -8.58
N LYS A 159 -22.65 -13.22 -8.86
CA LYS A 159 -23.47 -13.08 -10.08
C LYS A 159 -24.93 -13.31 -9.74
N ASN A 160 -25.81 -12.46 -10.25
CA ASN A 160 -27.26 -12.51 -9.97
C ASN A 160 -27.58 -12.51 -8.45
N GLY A 161 -26.79 -11.79 -7.65
CA GLY A 161 -26.94 -11.75 -6.20
C GLY A 161 -26.39 -12.94 -5.42
N ASN A 162 -25.91 -13.99 -6.10
CA ASN A 162 -25.38 -15.20 -5.47
C ASN A 162 -23.85 -15.19 -5.47
N ILE A 163 -23.24 -15.61 -4.36
CA ILE A 163 -21.81 -15.87 -4.29
C ILE A 163 -21.53 -17.19 -4.99
N LEU A 164 -20.76 -17.15 -6.08
CA LEU A 164 -20.37 -18.35 -6.83
C LEU A 164 -19.16 -19.04 -6.21
N VAL A 165 -18.20 -18.25 -5.76
CA VAL A 165 -16.96 -18.71 -5.17
C VAL A 165 -16.37 -17.61 -4.29
N LYS A 166 -15.59 -18.02 -3.31
CA LYS A 166 -14.80 -17.10 -2.47
C LYS A 166 -13.40 -17.66 -2.23
N GLN A 167 -12.46 -16.76 -2.04
CA GLN A 167 -11.09 -17.06 -1.64
C GLN A 167 -10.68 -16.10 -0.53
N THR A 168 -10.17 -16.64 0.57
CA THR A 168 -9.57 -15.84 1.65
C THR A 168 -8.06 -15.84 1.47
N VAL A 169 -7.46 -14.66 1.57
CA VAL A 169 -6.02 -14.45 1.47
C VAL A 169 -5.58 -13.71 2.72
N SER A 170 -4.52 -14.20 3.38
CA SER A 170 -3.96 -13.56 4.57
C SER A 170 -2.49 -13.90 4.74
N GLY A 171 -1.74 -13.00 5.34
CA GLY A 171 -0.32 -13.20 5.62
C GLY A 171 0.25 -12.09 6.50
N GLN A 172 1.52 -12.26 6.84
CA GLN A 172 2.25 -11.33 7.69
C GLN A 172 3.74 -11.36 7.36
N ALA A 173 4.44 -10.27 7.68
CA ALA A 173 5.88 -10.22 7.71
C ALA A 173 6.38 -9.39 8.90
N GLU A 174 7.66 -9.58 9.24
CA GLU A 174 8.38 -8.78 10.22
C GLU A 174 9.69 -8.24 9.63
N ARG A 175 10.08 -7.05 10.10
CA ARG A 175 11.34 -6.41 9.72
C ARG A 175 11.90 -5.61 10.90
N VAL A 176 13.21 -5.66 11.09
CA VAL A 176 13.89 -4.84 12.11
C VAL A 176 13.79 -3.35 11.72
N ASP A 177 13.45 -2.50 12.70
CA ASP A 177 13.41 -1.05 12.53
C ASP A 177 14.84 -0.49 12.54
N VAL A 178 15.32 -0.06 11.40
CA VAL A 178 16.67 0.51 11.25
C VAL A 178 16.57 2.04 11.15
N PRO A 179 17.21 2.79 12.04
CA PRO A 179 17.17 4.27 11.99
C PRO A 179 17.58 4.82 10.62
N GLY A 180 16.74 5.67 10.04
CA GLY A 180 16.98 6.31 8.74
C GLY A 180 16.51 5.51 7.52
N ILE A 181 16.00 4.29 7.71
CA ILE A 181 15.40 3.46 6.65
C ILE A 181 13.88 3.45 6.82
N ASP A 182 13.14 3.38 5.70
CA ASP A 182 11.69 3.24 5.70
C ASP A 182 11.29 1.76 5.78
N ASP A 183 11.56 1.13 6.93
CA ASP A 183 11.26 -0.29 7.13
C ASP A 183 9.77 -0.56 7.26
N SER A 184 8.98 0.38 7.79
CA SER A 184 7.54 0.28 7.89
C SER A 184 6.88 0.19 6.51
N GLY A 185 7.19 1.11 5.61
CA GLY A 185 6.68 1.10 4.23
C GLY A 185 7.15 -0.11 3.43
N THR A 186 8.39 -0.56 3.65
CA THR A 186 8.92 -1.77 3.02
C THR A 186 8.18 -3.02 3.48
N THR A 187 7.93 -3.16 4.79
CA THR A 187 7.20 -4.31 5.36
C THR A 187 5.77 -4.36 4.85
N VAL A 188 5.08 -3.21 4.80
CA VAL A 188 3.73 -3.12 4.24
C VAL A 188 3.74 -3.48 2.75
N SER A 189 4.70 -2.97 1.98
CA SER A 189 4.80 -3.20 0.52
C SER A 189 4.99 -4.68 0.19
N GLU A 190 5.88 -5.37 0.89
CA GLU A 190 6.14 -6.79 0.67
C GLU A 190 4.88 -7.63 0.87
N VAL A 191 4.25 -7.54 2.04
CA VAL A 191 3.04 -8.32 2.34
C VAL A 191 1.89 -7.93 1.41
N TYR A 192 1.72 -6.63 1.17
CA TYR A 192 0.66 -6.13 0.29
C TYR A 192 0.80 -6.70 -1.12
N ALA A 193 2.00 -6.60 -1.72
CA ALA A 193 2.25 -7.09 -3.06
C ALA A 193 2.06 -8.61 -3.16
N ASP A 194 2.63 -9.36 -2.22
CA ASP A 194 2.53 -10.82 -2.19
C ASP A 194 1.08 -11.29 -2.08
N LEU A 195 0.32 -10.74 -1.13
CA LEU A 195 -1.05 -11.18 -0.90
C LEU A 195 -1.99 -10.74 -2.02
N ILE A 196 -1.83 -9.53 -2.55
CA ILE A 196 -2.62 -9.11 -3.72
C ILE A 196 -2.33 -10.03 -4.90
N ASN A 197 -1.07 -10.43 -5.13
CA ASN A 197 -0.70 -11.31 -6.24
C ASN A 197 -1.06 -12.78 -6.01
N GLN A 198 -1.24 -13.21 -4.77
CA GLN A 198 -1.67 -14.57 -4.41
C GLN A 198 -3.12 -14.88 -4.82
N LEU A 199 -3.97 -13.85 -4.97
CA LEU A 199 -5.34 -14.08 -5.45
C LEU A 199 -5.34 -14.57 -6.89
N ASP A 200 -5.86 -15.78 -7.10
CA ASP A 200 -6.05 -16.34 -8.43
C ASP A 200 -7.38 -15.87 -9.06
N ILE A 201 -7.31 -14.66 -9.65
CA ILE A 201 -8.48 -14.06 -10.32
C ILE A 201 -8.96 -14.92 -11.48
N ALA A 202 -8.06 -15.60 -12.22
CA ALA A 202 -8.43 -16.43 -13.34
C ALA A 202 -9.24 -17.64 -12.89
N ALA A 203 -8.81 -18.32 -11.82
CA ALA A 203 -9.56 -19.44 -11.24
C ALA A 203 -10.94 -19.01 -10.70
N LEU A 204 -11.03 -17.84 -10.07
CA LEU A 204 -12.31 -17.27 -9.64
C LEU A 204 -13.24 -17.07 -10.84
N LEU A 205 -12.75 -16.42 -11.89
CA LEU A 205 -13.54 -16.11 -13.09
C LEU A 205 -13.90 -17.36 -13.90
N GLY A 206 -13.10 -18.43 -13.85
CA GLY A 206 -13.39 -19.72 -14.46
C GLY A 206 -14.70 -20.35 -13.98
N LYS A 207 -15.18 -19.98 -12.78
CA LYS A 207 -16.50 -20.43 -12.25
C LYS A 207 -17.71 -19.75 -12.92
N LEU A 208 -17.49 -18.76 -13.76
CA LEU A 208 -18.56 -18.12 -14.56
C LEU A 208 -18.91 -18.92 -15.81
N THR A 209 -18.01 -19.78 -16.28
CA THR A 209 -18.27 -20.66 -17.42
C THR A 209 -19.01 -21.89 -16.90
N PRO A 210 -20.20 -22.24 -17.44
CA PRO A 210 -20.84 -23.50 -17.08
C PRO A 210 -19.87 -24.64 -17.40
N ALA A 211 -19.77 -25.64 -16.49
CA ALA A 211 -19.11 -26.88 -16.82
C ALA A 211 -19.83 -27.47 -18.06
N GLN A 212 -19.08 -27.64 -19.15
CA GLN A 212 -19.58 -28.30 -20.37
C GLN A 212 -19.84 -29.79 -20.08
#